data_b70159b25ad471366a412bd77c2759ee
#
_entry.id   b70159b25ad471366a412bd77c2759ee
#
_cell.length_a   1.000
_cell.length_b   1.000
_cell.length_c   1.000
_cell.angle_alpha   90.00
_cell.angle_beta   90.00
_cell.angle_gamma   90.00
#
_symmetry.space_group_name_H-M   'P 1'
#
loop_
_entity.id
_entity.type
_entity.pdbx_description
1 polymer ?
#
loop_
_entity_poly.entity_id
_entity_poly.type
_entity_poly.pdbx_seq_one_letter_code
_entity_poly.pdbx_strand_id
1 'polypeptide(L)'
;MSDIITQLRDDAHYYGEVGKRYLSNSDIGKLLTNPKMYGVSEPDNVNFAKGRYFHQLILEPEKASVVQAVDSYSRNTKVYKDAVLASNESFLMLTKERDEIESLVATMMGNIDFFDAIRAEGNVYEEPSVGMIKNKMWKGKADIITDDIIIDLKTTSSIKDFKYSAKRYNYDSQCYIYQTLFGKPLMFFVIEKASGMMGMYQPSEEFVRQGEYKVEDAIEVHNKFFRDDAPHDINNYYIKETL
;
A
#
# COMPACT_ATOMS: atom_id res chain seq x y z
N MET A 1 -13.52 -17.40 10.16
CA MET A 1 -12.36 -16.75 9.50
C MET A 1 -12.36 -16.92 7.98
N SER A 2 -12.65 -18.09 7.43
CA SER A 2 -12.69 -18.29 5.97
C SER A 2 -13.64 -17.34 5.22
N ASP A 3 -14.80 -17.02 5.77
CA ASP A 3 -15.79 -16.15 5.16
C ASP A 3 -15.31 -14.69 5.04
N ILE A 4 -14.65 -14.14 6.08
CA ILE A 4 -14.14 -12.78 6.07
C ILE A 4 -12.97 -12.61 5.08
N ILE A 5 -12.08 -13.59 4.98
CA ILE A 5 -10.97 -13.56 4.01
C ILE A 5 -11.52 -13.54 2.59
N THR A 6 -12.53 -14.38 2.30
CA THR A 6 -13.20 -14.40 1.00
C THR A 6 -13.81 -13.04 0.65
N GLN A 7 -14.46 -12.37 1.60
CA GLN A 7 -14.99 -11.02 1.38
C GLN A 7 -13.88 -9.99 1.12
N LEU A 8 -12.77 -10.06 1.87
CA LEU A 8 -11.68 -9.10 1.76
C LEU A 8 -10.82 -9.26 0.48
N ARG A 9 -11.01 -10.31 -0.31
CA ARG A 9 -10.40 -10.40 -1.65
C ARG A 9 -11.00 -9.38 -2.62
N ASP A 10 -12.25 -8.99 -2.40
CA ASP A 10 -12.88 -7.91 -3.14
C ASP A 10 -12.40 -6.55 -2.59
N ASP A 11 -11.88 -5.70 -3.46
CA ASP A 11 -11.37 -4.37 -3.10
C ASP A 11 -12.46 -3.46 -2.51
N ALA A 12 -13.71 -3.56 -2.98
CA ALA A 12 -14.82 -2.80 -2.43
C ALA A 12 -15.10 -3.17 -0.98
N HIS A 13 -14.92 -4.44 -0.60
CA HIS A 13 -15.02 -4.88 0.78
C HIS A 13 -13.75 -4.56 1.58
N TYR A 14 -12.56 -4.74 0.98
CA TYR A 14 -11.29 -4.48 1.66
C TYR A 14 -11.12 -3.03 2.09
N TYR A 15 -11.44 -2.08 1.20
CA TYR A 15 -11.37 -0.64 1.46
C TYR A 15 -12.69 -0.05 1.99
N GLY A 16 -13.80 -0.82 1.93
CA GLY A 16 -15.13 -0.43 2.37
C GLY A 16 -15.41 -0.75 3.84
N GLU A 17 -16.71 -0.77 4.18
CA GLU A 17 -17.18 -0.90 5.56
C GLU A 17 -16.72 -2.20 6.27
N VAL A 18 -16.54 -3.29 5.53
CA VAL A 18 -16.04 -4.55 6.09
C VAL A 18 -14.60 -4.39 6.56
N GLY A 19 -13.75 -3.87 5.68
CA GLY A 19 -12.33 -3.69 5.95
C GLY A 19 -12.02 -2.59 6.96
N LYS A 20 -12.87 -1.55 7.08
CA LYS A 20 -12.71 -0.46 8.07
C LYS A 20 -12.85 -0.92 9.53
N ARG A 21 -13.32 -2.13 9.76
CA ARG A 21 -13.38 -2.74 11.10
C ARG A 21 -12.03 -3.19 11.63
N TYR A 22 -11.01 -3.17 10.79
CA TYR A 22 -9.65 -3.63 11.06
C TYR A 22 -8.68 -2.48 10.89
N LEU A 23 -7.71 -2.35 11.79
CA LEU A 23 -6.56 -1.49 11.58
C LEU A 23 -5.69 -2.03 10.44
N SER A 24 -4.96 -1.16 9.78
CA SER A 24 -4.05 -1.49 8.67
C SER A 24 -2.79 -0.63 8.72
N ASN A 25 -1.78 -0.96 7.93
CA ASN A 25 -0.56 -0.16 7.89
C ASN A 25 -0.82 1.30 7.44
N SER A 26 -1.83 1.55 6.61
CA SER A 26 -2.19 2.91 6.20
C SER A 26 -2.71 3.79 7.36
N ASP A 27 -3.18 3.18 8.46
CA ASP A 27 -3.66 3.91 9.64
C ASP A 27 -2.50 4.39 10.53
N ILE A 28 -1.34 3.72 10.47
CA ILE A 28 -0.16 4.09 11.26
C ILE A 28 0.22 5.56 11.04
N GLY A 29 0.38 5.95 9.78
CA GLY A 29 0.75 7.34 9.46
C GLY A 29 -0.24 8.35 10.01
N LYS A 30 -1.54 8.10 9.86
CA LYS A 30 -2.61 8.98 10.36
C LYS A 30 -2.61 9.06 11.88
N LEU A 31 -2.59 7.92 12.56
CA LEU A 31 -2.61 7.85 14.02
C LEU A 31 -1.40 8.55 14.65
N LEU A 32 -0.20 8.40 14.08
CA LEU A 32 1.02 8.95 14.64
C LEU A 32 1.30 10.40 14.27
N THR A 33 0.80 10.88 13.12
CA THR A 33 1.10 12.25 12.66
C THR A 33 -0.07 13.22 12.82
N ASN A 34 -1.28 12.77 12.52
CA ASN A 34 -2.50 13.57 12.64
C ASN A 34 -3.71 12.66 12.92
N PRO A 35 -3.95 12.29 14.18
CA PRO A 35 -5.04 11.39 14.55
C PRO A 35 -6.43 11.86 14.11
N LYS A 36 -6.63 13.16 13.92
CA LYS A 36 -7.91 13.69 13.39
C LYS A 36 -8.22 13.20 11.97
N MET A 37 -7.23 12.68 11.25
CA MET A 37 -7.40 12.10 9.92
C MET A 37 -7.71 10.60 9.94
N TYR A 38 -7.68 9.94 11.11
CA TYR A 38 -8.05 8.53 11.21
C TYR A 38 -9.53 8.34 10.83
N GLY A 39 -9.82 7.32 10.03
CA GLY A 39 -11.16 7.07 9.48
C GLY A 39 -11.59 8.01 8.35
N VAL A 40 -10.83 9.09 8.08
CA VAL A 40 -11.12 9.99 6.96
C VAL A 40 -10.57 9.39 5.67
N SER A 41 -11.43 9.24 4.67
CA SER A 41 -11.02 8.77 3.33
C SER A 41 -10.23 9.87 2.64
N GLU A 42 -9.05 9.52 2.15
CA GLU A 42 -8.27 10.41 1.30
C GLU A 42 -8.80 10.34 -0.13
N PRO A 43 -8.91 11.49 -0.83
CA PRO A 43 -9.26 11.47 -2.23
C PRO A 43 -8.18 10.72 -3.03
N ASP A 44 -8.61 9.95 -4.01
CA ASP A 44 -7.68 9.29 -4.93
C ASP A 44 -6.85 10.32 -5.69
N ASN A 45 -5.63 9.98 -6.01
CA ASN A 45 -4.72 10.86 -6.73
C ASN A 45 -3.86 10.07 -7.72
N VAL A 46 -3.24 10.82 -8.64
CA VAL A 46 -2.43 10.26 -9.72
C VAL A 46 -1.33 9.33 -9.23
N ASN A 47 -0.68 9.63 -8.10
CA ASN A 47 0.40 8.79 -7.59
C ASN A 47 -0.14 7.46 -7.05
N PHE A 48 -1.29 7.48 -6.38
CA PHE A 48 -1.95 6.25 -5.94
C PHE A 48 -2.44 5.42 -7.13
N ALA A 49 -3.04 6.06 -8.14
CA ALA A 49 -3.46 5.37 -9.35
C ALA A 49 -2.28 4.74 -10.11
N LYS A 50 -1.16 5.46 -10.24
CA LYS A 50 0.07 4.93 -10.84
C LYS A 50 0.62 3.73 -10.07
N GLY A 51 0.65 3.79 -8.73
CA GLY A 51 1.07 2.67 -7.88
C GLY A 51 0.15 1.46 -8.05
N ARG A 52 -1.15 1.69 -7.97
CA ARG A 52 -2.17 0.65 -8.17
C ARG A 52 -2.06 0.00 -9.55
N TYR A 53 -1.90 0.79 -10.62
CA TYR A 53 -1.74 0.28 -11.98
C TYR A 53 -0.46 -0.57 -12.13
N PHE A 54 0.66 -0.15 -11.51
CA PHE A 54 1.89 -0.94 -11.47
C PHE A 54 1.67 -2.32 -10.86
N HIS A 55 0.97 -2.39 -9.71
CA HIS A 55 0.63 -3.66 -9.07
C HIS A 55 -0.32 -4.49 -9.94
N GLN A 56 -1.37 -3.89 -10.50
CA GLN A 56 -2.33 -4.59 -11.35
C GLN A 56 -1.69 -5.21 -12.59
N LEU A 57 -0.78 -4.52 -13.26
CA LEU A 57 -0.07 -5.07 -14.42
C LEU A 57 0.71 -6.34 -14.10
N ILE A 58 1.25 -6.42 -12.88
CA ILE A 58 2.03 -7.59 -12.45
C ILE A 58 1.12 -8.66 -11.85
N LEU A 59 0.19 -8.30 -10.99
CA LEU A 59 -0.52 -9.23 -10.10
C LEU A 59 -1.94 -9.56 -10.59
N GLU A 60 -2.62 -8.62 -11.24
CA GLU A 60 -4.02 -8.69 -11.64
C GLU A 60 -4.22 -8.12 -13.05
N PRO A 61 -3.62 -8.72 -14.11
CA PRO A 61 -3.61 -8.14 -15.46
C PRO A 61 -5.02 -7.91 -16.06
N GLU A 62 -6.01 -8.65 -15.62
CA GLU A 62 -7.41 -8.44 -15.99
C GLU A 62 -7.95 -7.09 -15.49
N LYS A 63 -7.57 -6.67 -14.27
CA LYS A 63 -7.91 -5.33 -13.75
C LYS A 63 -7.13 -4.23 -14.49
N ALA A 64 -5.86 -4.48 -14.81
CA ALA A 64 -5.05 -3.54 -15.57
C ALA A 64 -5.62 -3.27 -16.97
N SER A 65 -6.17 -4.30 -17.63
CA SER A 65 -6.69 -4.21 -19.00
C SER A 65 -7.86 -3.23 -19.19
N VAL A 66 -8.57 -2.91 -18.12
CA VAL A 66 -9.72 -1.97 -18.15
C VAL A 66 -9.38 -0.57 -17.68
N VAL A 67 -8.13 -0.31 -17.29
CA VAL A 67 -7.70 1.02 -16.85
C VAL A 67 -7.67 1.99 -18.01
N GLN A 68 -8.44 3.07 -17.89
CA GLN A 68 -8.56 4.09 -18.92
C GLN A 68 -7.42 5.11 -18.82
N ALA A 69 -6.91 5.51 -19.97
CA ALA A 69 -5.96 6.61 -20.10
C ALA A 69 -6.36 7.54 -21.24
N VAL A 70 -6.00 8.82 -21.11
CA VAL A 70 -6.38 9.87 -22.08
C VAL A 70 -5.13 10.31 -22.83
N ASP A 71 -5.20 10.28 -24.16
CA ASP A 71 -4.16 10.85 -25.01
C ASP A 71 -4.26 12.39 -25.00
N SER A 72 -3.54 12.95 -24.05
CA SER A 72 -3.46 14.40 -23.86
C SER A 72 -2.13 14.77 -23.24
N TYR A 73 -1.57 15.92 -23.64
CA TYR A 73 -0.33 16.43 -23.07
C TYR A 73 -0.49 17.02 -21.67
N SER A 74 -1.72 17.32 -21.25
CA SER A 74 -2.01 17.94 -19.94
C SER A 74 -3.45 17.69 -19.50
N ARG A 75 -3.66 17.64 -18.20
CA ARG A 75 -4.99 17.58 -17.56
C ARG A 75 -5.82 18.87 -17.71
N ASN A 76 -5.19 19.95 -18.15
CA ASN A 76 -5.89 21.23 -18.37
C ASN A 76 -6.59 21.34 -19.73
N THR A 77 -6.35 20.38 -20.65
CA THR A 77 -6.93 20.40 -21.99
C THR A 77 -8.43 20.10 -21.96
N LYS A 78 -9.13 20.59 -23.00
CA LYS A 78 -10.55 20.26 -23.20
C LYS A 78 -10.73 18.75 -23.39
N VAL A 79 -9.88 18.11 -24.20
CA VAL A 79 -9.91 16.65 -24.45
C VAL A 79 -9.86 15.85 -23.14
N TYR A 80 -8.96 16.21 -22.23
CA TYR A 80 -8.86 15.54 -20.94
C TYR A 80 -10.11 15.75 -20.07
N LYS A 81 -10.58 16.99 -19.96
CA LYS A 81 -11.76 17.32 -19.15
C LYS A 81 -13.03 16.65 -19.64
N ASP A 82 -13.22 16.61 -20.97
CA ASP A 82 -14.36 15.93 -21.59
C ASP A 82 -14.30 14.40 -21.35
N ALA A 83 -13.10 13.80 -21.41
CA ALA A 83 -12.90 12.38 -21.13
C ALA A 83 -13.20 12.05 -19.66
N VAL A 84 -12.75 12.84 -18.72
CA VAL A 84 -13.06 12.66 -17.28
C VAL A 84 -14.56 12.77 -17.03
N LEU A 85 -15.24 13.75 -17.63
CA LEU A 85 -16.69 13.90 -17.51
C LEU A 85 -17.44 12.68 -18.06
N ALA A 86 -16.95 12.09 -19.15
CA ALA A 86 -17.56 10.91 -19.77
C ALA A 86 -17.32 9.61 -18.97
N SER A 87 -16.23 9.52 -18.21
CA SER A 87 -15.87 8.31 -17.46
C SER A 87 -16.56 8.19 -16.09
N ASN A 88 -17.15 9.25 -15.58
CA ASN A 88 -17.62 9.38 -14.18
C ASN A 88 -16.52 9.20 -13.11
N GLU A 89 -15.24 9.25 -13.52
CA GLU A 89 -14.11 9.18 -12.60
C GLU A 89 -13.69 10.57 -12.12
N SER A 90 -13.02 10.66 -10.96
CA SER A 90 -12.51 11.92 -10.46
C SER A 90 -11.33 12.45 -11.28
N PHE A 91 -10.58 11.56 -11.89
CA PHE A 91 -9.49 11.82 -12.84
C PHE A 91 -9.15 10.56 -13.65
N LEU A 92 -8.42 10.74 -14.74
CA LEU A 92 -7.86 9.66 -15.56
C LEU A 92 -6.33 9.80 -15.66
N MET A 93 -5.63 8.68 -15.87
CA MET A 93 -4.21 8.75 -16.22
C MET A 93 -4.04 9.34 -17.63
N LEU A 94 -2.91 10.01 -17.86
CA LEU A 94 -2.48 10.35 -19.21
C LEU A 94 -1.85 9.11 -19.87
N THR A 95 -2.03 8.95 -21.18
CA THR A 95 -1.41 7.86 -21.94
C THR A 95 0.09 7.76 -21.68
N LYS A 96 0.79 8.91 -21.66
CA LYS A 96 2.22 8.96 -21.32
C LYS A 96 2.51 8.33 -19.95
N GLU A 97 1.69 8.60 -18.95
CA GLU A 97 1.88 8.06 -17.59
C GLU A 97 1.64 6.56 -17.52
N ARG A 98 0.65 6.07 -18.26
CA ARG A 98 0.40 4.64 -18.43
C ARG A 98 1.60 3.95 -19.08
N ASP A 99 2.06 4.48 -20.22
CA ASP A 99 3.17 3.91 -20.99
C ASP A 99 4.50 3.89 -20.17
N GLU A 100 4.74 4.94 -19.35
CA GLU A 100 5.86 4.96 -18.40
C GLU A 100 5.79 3.79 -17.40
N ILE A 101 4.61 3.48 -16.86
CA ILE A 101 4.44 2.38 -15.90
C ILE A 101 4.57 1.03 -16.59
N GLU A 102 3.98 0.87 -17.77
CA GLU A 102 4.11 -0.34 -18.58
C GLU A 102 5.59 -0.65 -18.91
N SER A 103 6.36 0.39 -19.22
CA SER A 103 7.80 0.28 -19.44
C SER A 103 8.56 -0.17 -18.18
N LEU A 104 8.18 0.34 -17.00
CA LEU A 104 8.78 -0.09 -15.73
C LEU A 104 8.46 -1.55 -15.43
N VAL A 105 7.22 -1.97 -15.66
CA VAL A 105 6.83 -3.38 -15.50
C VAL A 105 7.59 -4.26 -16.47
N ALA A 106 7.69 -3.88 -17.75
CA ALA A 106 8.46 -4.62 -18.73
C ALA A 106 9.95 -4.74 -18.33
N THR A 107 10.52 -3.67 -17.74
CA THR A 107 11.90 -3.69 -17.23
C THR A 107 12.05 -4.68 -16.05
N MET A 108 11.14 -4.62 -15.08
CA MET A 108 11.17 -5.54 -13.92
C MET A 108 10.99 -6.99 -14.34
N MET A 109 10.00 -7.25 -15.18
CA MET A 109 9.69 -8.60 -15.66
C MET A 109 10.68 -9.13 -16.70
N GLY A 110 11.50 -8.25 -17.29
CA GLY A 110 12.62 -8.62 -18.16
C GLY A 110 13.87 -9.08 -17.41
N ASN A 111 13.95 -8.86 -16.09
CA ASN A 111 15.02 -9.38 -15.24
C ASN A 111 14.65 -10.78 -14.73
N ILE A 112 15.53 -11.75 -14.99
CA ILE A 112 15.24 -13.16 -14.71
C ILE A 112 15.02 -13.43 -13.23
N ASP A 113 15.81 -12.83 -12.34
CA ASP A 113 15.70 -13.06 -10.88
C ASP A 113 14.37 -12.54 -10.34
N PHE A 114 13.92 -11.37 -10.83
CA PHE A 114 12.62 -10.81 -10.45
C PHE A 114 11.48 -11.62 -11.06
N PHE A 115 11.59 -11.96 -12.34
CA PHE A 115 10.57 -12.76 -13.03
C PHE A 115 10.36 -14.11 -12.37
N ASP A 116 11.41 -14.87 -12.13
CA ASP A 116 11.34 -16.20 -11.53
C ASP A 116 10.75 -16.13 -10.11
N ALA A 117 11.16 -15.16 -9.31
CA ALA A 117 10.59 -14.99 -7.97
C ALA A 117 9.10 -14.57 -7.99
N ILE A 118 8.74 -13.64 -8.90
CA ILE A 118 7.35 -13.15 -9.02
C ILE A 118 6.42 -14.22 -9.62
N ARG A 119 6.92 -15.07 -10.56
CA ARG A 119 6.13 -16.05 -11.31
C ARG A 119 6.35 -17.50 -10.88
N ALA A 120 7.02 -17.72 -9.75
CA ALA A 120 7.22 -19.08 -9.23
C ALA A 120 5.88 -19.82 -9.09
N GLU A 121 5.89 -21.09 -9.42
CA GLU A 121 4.72 -21.95 -9.24
C GLU A 121 4.34 -22.02 -7.74
N GLY A 122 3.06 -21.96 -7.46
CA GLY A 122 2.54 -21.95 -6.09
C GLY A 122 2.43 -20.56 -5.44
N ASN A 123 2.93 -19.50 -6.07
CA ASN A 123 2.73 -18.15 -5.58
C ASN A 123 1.24 -17.78 -5.48
N VAL A 124 0.88 -17.12 -4.39
CA VAL A 124 -0.47 -16.57 -4.16
C VAL A 124 -0.38 -15.05 -4.23
N TYR A 125 -1.28 -14.42 -4.99
CA TYR A 125 -1.28 -12.99 -5.26
C TYR A 125 -2.43 -12.28 -4.57
N GLU A 126 -2.20 -11.03 -4.15
CA GLU A 126 -3.22 -10.15 -3.55
C GLU A 126 -4.02 -10.82 -2.42
N GLU A 127 -3.34 -11.61 -1.61
CA GLU A 127 -4.00 -12.40 -0.56
C GLU A 127 -4.21 -11.56 0.71
N PRO A 128 -5.46 -11.37 1.14
CA PRO A 128 -5.76 -10.70 2.40
C PRO A 128 -5.54 -11.63 3.60
N SER A 129 -5.18 -11.04 4.72
CA SER A 129 -5.17 -11.69 6.02
C SER A 129 -5.73 -10.76 7.09
N VAL A 130 -6.34 -11.35 8.11
CA VAL A 130 -6.76 -10.65 9.33
C VAL A 130 -6.29 -11.41 10.55
N GLY A 131 -5.87 -10.68 11.57
CA GLY A 131 -5.40 -11.28 12.80
C GLY A 131 -5.28 -10.30 13.95
N MET A 132 -5.11 -10.84 15.14
CA MET A 132 -4.92 -10.04 16.34
C MET A 132 -3.44 -9.72 16.54
N ILE A 133 -3.11 -8.43 16.60
CA ILE A 133 -1.78 -7.92 16.95
C ILE A 133 -1.93 -6.97 18.14
N LYS A 134 -1.24 -7.25 19.27
CA LYS A 134 -1.26 -6.39 20.47
C LYS A 134 -2.71 -6.03 20.90
N ASN A 135 -3.61 -7.02 20.96
CA ASN A 135 -5.03 -6.88 21.35
C ASN A 135 -5.90 -6.00 20.44
N LYS A 136 -5.50 -5.77 19.21
CA LYS A 136 -6.30 -5.13 18.16
C LYS A 136 -6.38 -6.04 16.93
N MET A 137 -7.50 -5.94 16.21
CA MET A 137 -7.67 -6.66 14.95
C MET A 137 -7.07 -5.83 13.82
N TRP A 138 -6.18 -6.47 13.06
CA TRP A 138 -5.48 -5.89 11.93
C TRP A 138 -5.81 -6.63 10.65
N LYS A 139 -5.69 -5.95 9.53
CA LYS A 139 -5.71 -6.53 8.19
C LYS A 139 -4.45 -6.15 7.41
N GLY A 140 -4.07 -7.02 6.48
CA GLY A 140 -3.06 -6.78 5.46
C GLY A 140 -3.48 -7.50 4.18
N LYS A 141 -2.98 -7.04 3.04
CA LYS A 141 -3.10 -7.73 1.75
C LYS A 141 -1.70 -7.83 1.18
N ALA A 142 -1.17 -9.05 1.10
CA ALA A 142 0.17 -9.29 0.60
C ALA A 142 0.16 -9.33 -0.93
N ASP A 143 1.10 -8.62 -1.57
CA ASP A 143 1.21 -8.59 -3.03
C ASP A 143 1.48 -10.01 -3.57
N ILE A 144 2.50 -10.68 -3.04
CA ILE A 144 2.86 -12.05 -3.42
C ILE A 144 3.28 -12.83 -2.18
N ILE A 145 2.70 -14.00 -1.99
CA ILE A 145 3.12 -14.96 -0.96
C ILE A 145 3.76 -16.14 -1.69
N THR A 146 5.03 -16.38 -1.41
CA THR A 146 5.78 -17.56 -1.86
C THR A 146 5.80 -18.62 -0.78
N ASP A 147 6.47 -19.75 -1.02
CA ASP A 147 6.67 -20.78 0.00
C ASP A 147 7.42 -20.27 1.24
N ASP A 148 8.37 -19.36 1.05
CA ASP A 148 9.30 -18.93 2.11
C ASP A 148 9.08 -17.49 2.59
N ILE A 149 8.68 -16.58 1.69
CA ILE A 149 8.65 -15.14 1.96
C ILE A 149 7.37 -14.47 1.41
N ILE A 150 7.14 -13.24 1.88
CA ILE A 150 6.23 -12.27 1.26
C ILE A 150 7.08 -11.36 0.38
N ILE A 151 6.72 -11.19 -0.89
CA ILE A 151 7.30 -10.17 -1.75
C ILE A 151 6.32 -8.99 -1.81
N ASP A 152 6.82 -7.80 -1.53
CA ASP A 152 6.06 -6.55 -1.61
C ASP A 152 6.70 -5.66 -2.68
N LEU A 153 5.91 -5.30 -3.69
CA LEU A 153 6.36 -4.56 -4.86
C LEU A 153 6.32 -3.05 -4.60
N LYS A 154 7.40 -2.35 -4.90
CA LYS A 154 7.48 -0.90 -4.69
C LYS A 154 8.08 -0.17 -5.90
N THR A 155 7.51 0.98 -6.22
CA THR A 155 8.18 1.97 -7.06
C THR A 155 8.80 3.05 -6.20
N THR A 156 9.97 3.55 -6.57
CA THR A 156 10.65 4.63 -5.84
C THR A 156 11.10 5.75 -6.77
N SER A 157 11.32 6.93 -6.23
CA SER A 157 11.98 8.04 -6.95
C SER A 157 13.50 7.93 -6.93
N SER A 158 14.07 7.23 -5.94
CA SER A 158 15.50 7.01 -5.79
C SER A 158 15.76 5.67 -5.12
N ILE A 159 16.46 4.78 -5.81
CA ILE A 159 16.85 3.48 -5.27
C ILE A 159 17.90 3.65 -4.15
N LYS A 160 18.78 4.63 -4.28
CA LYS A 160 19.83 4.92 -3.29
C LYS A 160 19.24 5.39 -1.96
N ASP A 161 18.13 6.12 -2.01
CA ASP A 161 17.48 6.70 -0.84
C ASP A 161 16.29 5.84 -0.34
N PHE A 162 16.08 4.65 -0.94
CA PHE A 162 14.95 3.80 -0.60
C PHE A 162 14.88 3.48 0.89
N LYS A 163 16.02 3.22 1.56
CA LYS A 163 16.09 2.95 2.99
C LYS A 163 15.54 4.08 3.87
N TYR A 164 15.65 5.34 3.42
CA TYR A 164 15.09 6.49 4.13
C TYR A 164 13.60 6.67 3.82
N SER A 165 13.22 6.48 2.55
CA SER A 165 11.82 6.54 2.15
C SER A 165 11.00 5.40 2.76
N ALA A 166 11.58 4.21 2.90
CA ALA A 166 10.94 3.07 3.57
C ALA A 166 10.53 3.40 5.01
N LYS A 167 11.41 4.05 5.79
CA LYS A 167 11.08 4.53 7.14
C LYS A 167 10.01 5.62 7.14
N ARG A 168 10.12 6.57 6.20
CA ARG A 168 9.19 7.70 6.05
C ARG A 168 7.77 7.24 5.71
N TYR A 169 7.64 6.19 4.89
CA TYR A 169 6.36 5.65 4.43
C TYR A 169 5.85 4.49 5.31
N ASN A 170 6.43 4.30 6.51
CA ASN A 170 6.02 3.28 7.46
C ASN A 170 6.08 1.84 6.88
N TYR A 171 7.11 1.54 6.06
CA TYR A 171 7.32 0.17 5.58
C TYR A 171 7.88 -0.74 6.69
N ASP A 172 8.47 -0.17 7.72
CA ASP A 172 8.86 -0.87 8.95
C ASP A 172 7.65 -1.45 9.68
N SER A 173 6.59 -0.67 9.91
CA SER A 173 5.35 -1.19 10.49
C SER A 173 4.62 -2.13 9.53
N GLN A 174 4.67 -1.91 8.22
CA GLN A 174 4.16 -2.87 7.24
C GLN A 174 4.84 -4.22 7.38
N CYS A 175 6.17 -4.26 7.50
CA CYS A 175 6.91 -5.50 7.72
C CYS A 175 6.45 -6.23 8.98
N TYR A 176 6.37 -5.53 10.12
CA TYR A 176 5.93 -6.13 11.37
C TYR A 176 4.52 -6.70 11.28
N ILE A 177 3.57 -5.91 10.76
CA ILE A 177 2.17 -6.31 10.61
C ILE A 177 2.07 -7.53 9.67
N TYR A 178 2.70 -7.49 8.49
CA TYR A 178 2.59 -8.55 7.51
C TYR A 178 3.29 -9.83 7.95
N GLN A 179 4.49 -9.74 8.51
CA GLN A 179 5.18 -10.91 9.06
C GLN A 179 4.36 -11.56 10.18
N THR A 180 3.67 -10.76 11.00
CA THR A 180 2.80 -11.30 12.06
C THR A 180 1.53 -11.95 11.50
N LEU A 181 0.89 -11.33 10.49
CA LEU A 181 -0.36 -11.83 9.91
C LEU A 181 -0.17 -13.09 9.05
N PHE A 182 0.93 -13.17 8.32
CA PHE A 182 1.18 -14.24 7.34
C PHE A 182 2.20 -15.28 7.83
N GLY A 183 2.92 -15.01 8.92
CA GLY A 183 3.91 -15.94 9.49
C GLY A 183 5.16 -16.14 8.63
N LYS A 184 5.47 -15.20 7.72
CA LYS A 184 6.59 -15.27 6.79
C LYS A 184 7.39 -13.97 6.78
N PRO A 185 8.72 -13.98 6.57
CA PRO A 185 9.49 -12.77 6.38
C PRO A 185 9.07 -12.02 5.11
N LEU A 186 9.20 -10.69 5.13
CA LEU A 186 8.88 -9.83 3.99
C LEU A 186 10.14 -9.33 3.32
N MET A 187 10.13 -9.26 1.98
CA MET A 187 11.17 -8.66 1.15
C MET A 187 10.54 -7.65 0.19
N PHE A 188 11.19 -6.48 0.05
CA PHE A 188 10.76 -5.48 -0.92
C PHE A 188 11.46 -5.69 -2.27
N PHE A 189 10.68 -5.78 -3.33
CA PHE A 189 11.14 -5.71 -4.71
C PHE A 189 10.86 -4.31 -5.24
N VAL A 190 11.92 -3.57 -5.53
CA VAL A 190 11.84 -2.13 -5.77
C VAL A 190 12.37 -1.77 -7.14
N ILE A 191 11.67 -0.89 -7.85
CA ILE A 191 12.13 -0.31 -9.11
C ILE A 191 12.09 1.23 -9.04
N GLU A 192 13.18 1.88 -9.49
CA GLU A 192 13.26 3.33 -9.61
C GLU A 192 12.57 3.83 -10.86
N LYS A 193 11.64 4.78 -10.70
CA LYS A 193 10.79 5.27 -11.79
C LYS A 193 11.56 5.93 -12.93
N ALA A 194 12.67 6.62 -12.62
CA ALA A 194 13.41 7.39 -13.62
C ALA A 194 14.42 6.57 -14.42
N SER A 195 15.07 5.59 -13.79
CA SER A 195 16.19 4.85 -14.38
C SER A 195 15.86 3.37 -14.69
N GLY A 196 14.79 2.84 -14.11
CA GLY A 196 14.52 1.39 -14.13
C GLY A 196 15.50 0.58 -13.27
N MET A 197 16.36 1.23 -12.47
CA MET A 197 17.24 0.52 -11.55
C MET A 197 16.42 -0.23 -10.51
N MET A 198 16.79 -1.48 -10.26
CA MET A 198 16.06 -2.37 -9.36
C MET A 198 16.88 -2.76 -8.13
N GLY A 199 16.19 -3.18 -7.07
CA GLY A 199 16.80 -3.72 -5.88
C GLY A 199 15.87 -4.62 -5.10
N MET A 200 16.43 -5.63 -4.46
CA MET A 200 15.76 -6.47 -3.47
C MET A 200 16.25 -6.06 -2.09
N TYR A 201 15.32 -5.72 -1.20
CA TYR A 201 15.64 -5.25 0.14
C TYR A 201 15.04 -6.17 1.18
N GLN A 202 15.90 -6.80 1.95
CA GLN A 202 15.50 -7.59 3.11
C GLN A 202 15.49 -6.69 4.35
N PRO A 203 14.35 -6.53 5.04
CA PRO A 203 14.29 -5.81 6.29
C PRO A 203 15.17 -6.45 7.36
N SER A 204 15.94 -5.64 8.07
CA SER A 204 16.67 -6.12 9.24
C SER A 204 15.72 -6.31 10.44
N GLU A 205 16.14 -7.11 11.41
CA GLU A 205 15.40 -7.28 12.68
C GLU A 205 15.14 -5.94 13.36
N GLU A 206 16.12 -5.02 13.34
CA GLU A 206 15.98 -3.68 13.90
C GLU A 206 14.91 -2.87 13.15
N PHE A 207 14.84 -2.97 11.81
CA PHE A 207 13.82 -2.31 11.01
C PHE A 207 12.42 -2.81 11.37
N VAL A 208 12.25 -4.12 11.52
CA VAL A 208 10.97 -4.73 11.92
C VAL A 208 10.60 -4.34 13.34
N ARG A 209 11.57 -4.30 14.27
CA ARG A 209 11.35 -3.88 15.65
C ARG A 209 10.93 -2.41 15.76
N GLN A 210 11.48 -1.51 14.93
CA GLN A 210 11.01 -0.13 14.86
C GLN A 210 9.55 -0.07 14.37
N GLY A 211 9.17 -0.96 13.46
CA GLY A 211 7.79 -1.12 13.02
C GLY A 211 6.86 -1.60 14.14
N GLU A 212 7.32 -2.51 15.00
CA GLU A 212 6.57 -2.95 16.18
C GLU A 212 6.26 -1.78 17.12
N TYR A 213 7.25 -0.95 17.43
CA TYR A 213 7.04 0.24 18.27
C TYR A 213 6.02 1.21 17.67
N LYS A 214 6.09 1.46 16.36
CA LYS A 214 5.07 2.28 15.68
C LYS A 214 3.66 1.70 15.79
N VAL A 215 3.52 0.38 15.73
CA VAL A 215 2.24 -0.31 15.91
C VAL A 215 1.73 -0.15 17.34
N GLU A 216 2.60 -0.27 18.35
CA GLU A 216 2.25 -0.04 19.76
C GLU A 216 1.78 1.40 19.99
N ASP A 217 2.56 2.38 19.55
CA ASP A 217 2.22 3.80 19.65
C ASP A 217 0.87 4.13 18.95
N ALA A 218 0.66 3.57 17.76
CA ALA A 218 -0.61 3.77 17.04
C ALA A 218 -1.80 3.14 17.78
N ILE A 219 -1.63 1.97 18.40
CA ILE A 219 -2.66 1.35 19.24
C ILE A 219 -2.96 2.22 20.47
N GLU A 220 -1.95 2.81 21.11
CA GLU A 220 -2.15 3.73 22.23
C GLU A 220 -2.97 4.94 21.83
N VAL A 221 -2.64 5.58 20.70
CA VAL A 221 -3.40 6.70 20.16
C VAL A 221 -4.84 6.28 19.83
N HIS A 222 -5.01 5.12 19.16
CA HIS A 222 -6.33 4.58 18.85
C HIS A 222 -7.16 4.34 20.13
N ASN A 223 -6.59 3.72 21.15
CA ASN A 223 -7.26 3.46 22.42
C ASN A 223 -7.65 4.74 23.13
N LYS A 224 -6.83 5.77 23.02
CA LYS A 224 -7.05 7.07 23.66
C LYS A 224 -8.24 7.84 23.07
N PHE A 225 -8.51 7.69 21.74
CA PHE A 225 -9.45 8.57 21.05
C PHE A 225 -10.56 7.85 20.27
N PHE A 226 -10.42 6.57 19.95
CA PHE A 226 -11.30 5.92 18.96
C PHE A 226 -11.96 4.61 19.40
N ARG A 227 -11.67 4.10 20.60
CA ARG A 227 -12.43 2.97 21.15
C ARG A 227 -13.79 3.46 21.69
N ASP A 228 -14.77 2.56 21.86
CA ASP A 228 -16.12 2.89 22.30
C ASP A 228 -16.17 3.66 23.64
N ASP A 229 -15.24 3.35 24.55
CA ASP A 229 -15.09 3.99 25.86
C ASP A 229 -13.83 4.88 25.91
N ALA A 230 -13.49 5.53 24.80
CA ALA A 230 -12.28 6.35 24.72
C ALA A 230 -12.29 7.46 25.79
N PRO A 231 -11.18 7.63 26.54
CA PRO A 231 -11.12 8.60 27.63
C PRO A 231 -11.03 10.06 27.14
N HIS A 232 -10.75 10.29 25.87
CA HIS A 232 -10.55 11.63 25.32
C HIS A 232 -11.31 11.81 23.99
N ASP A 233 -11.85 13.02 23.80
CA ASP A 233 -12.42 13.45 22.52
C ASP A 233 -11.30 13.87 21.57
N ILE A 234 -11.29 13.31 20.36
CA ILE A 234 -10.32 13.63 19.31
C ILE A 234 -10.36 15.11 18.90
N ASN A 235 -11.47 15.78 19.03
CA ASN A 235 -11.57 17.22 18.74
C ASN A 235 -10.65 18.07 19.62
N ASN A 236 -10.33 17.59 20.81
CA ASN A 236 -9.43 18.23 21.75
C ASN A 236 -7.96 17.84 21.57
N TYR A 237 -7.62 17.08 20.50
CA TYR A 237 -6.24 16.73 20.22
C TYR A 237 -5.39 17.95 19.87
N TYR A 238 -4.24 18.08 20.51
CA TYR A 238 -3.20 19.06 20.20
C TYR A 238 -1.81 18.46 20.45
N ILE A 239 -0.82 18.98 19.75
CA ILE A 239 0.59 18.62 19.92
C ILE A 239 1.19 19.56 20.99
N LYS A 240 1.92 18.98 21.94
CA LYS A 240 2.71 19.71 22.92
C LYS A 240 4.14 19.19 22.89
N GLU A 241 5.03 19.99 22.33
CA GLU A 241 6.45 19.67 22.16
C GLU A 241 7.31 20.84 22.66
N THR A 242 8.57 20.55 22.98
CA THR A 242 9.59 21.56 23.24
C THR A 242 10.46 21.67 21.98
N LEU A 243 10.64 22.88 21.45
CA LEU A 243 11.48 23.17 20.29
C LEU A 243 12.94 23.31 20.70
#